data_e953225f17afc2b269c94a19d88ec85a
#
_entry.id   e953225f17afc2b269c94a19d88ec85a
#
_cell.length_a   1.000
_cell.length_b   1.000
_cell.length_c   1.000
_cell.angle_alpha   90.00
_cell.angle_beta   90.00
_cell.angle_gamma   90.00
#
_symmetry.space_group_name_H-M   'P 1'
#
loop_
_entity.id
_entity.type
_entity.pdbx_description
1 polymer ?
#
loop_
_entity_poly.entity_id
_entity_poly.type
_entity_poly.pdbx_seq_one_letter_code
_entity_poly.pdbx_strand_id
1 'polypeptide(L)'
;MSSSLIWIDLEMTGLDPEKEVILEIATIVTDDRLELVAEGPNISINYPEEILQTMDEWNKTHHKASGLLERVNTSSYDCRMAEKETLEFISKYCKKGEPLLCGNSVWQDRRFLIKHMPDLEEFFHYRIIDVSSIKELVKRWYPSLPSYEKKGAHLALSDIKESVSELKYYREKVFLPPFTD
;
A
#
# COMPACT_ATOMS: atom_id res chain seq x y z
N MET A 1 7.04 -20.33 -12.69
CA MET A 1 5.92 -19.37 -12.77
C MET A 1 6.42 -18.09 -12.13
N SER A 2 6.26 -16.94 -12.80
CA SER A 2 6.55 -15.63 -12.20
C SER A 2 5.66 -15.47 -10.97
N SER A 3 6.23 -15.14 -9.81
CA SER A 3 5.44 -14.90 -8.61
C SER A 3 4.90 -13.48 -8.66
N SER A 4 3.58 -13.32 -8.52
CA SER A 4 2.97 -12.00 -8.46
C SER A 4 3.28 -11.33 -7.13
N LEU A 5 3.63 -10.05 -7.18
CA LEU A 5 3.79 -9.18 -6.02
C LEU A 5 2.53 -8.33 -5.89
N ILE A 6 1.94 -8.33 -4.70
CA ILE A 6 0.74 -7.55 -4.40
C ILE A 6 1.13 -6.32 -3.61
N TRP A 7 0.86 -5.16 -4.18
CA TRP A 7 1.13 -3.87 -3.58
C TRP A 7 -0.17 -3.30 -3.03
N ILE A 8 -0.14 -2.93 -1.77
CA ILE A 8 -1.26 -2.26 -1.08
C ILE A 8 -0.72 -1.00 -0.41
N ASP A 9 -1.54 0.03 -0.45
CA ASP A 9 -1.37 1.26 0.31
C ASP A 9 -2.71 1.64 0.92
N LEU A 10 -2.69 2.05 2.18
CA LEU A 10 -3.87 2.44 2.94
C LEU A 10 -3.77 3.91 3.33
N GLU A 11 -4.88 4.63 3.20
CA GLU A 11 -5.08 5.89 3.89
C GLU A 11 -5.91 5.64 5.15
N MET A 12 -5.49 6.18 6.28
CA MET A 12 -6.11 5.94 7.59
C MET A 12 -6.41 7.25 8.31
N THR A 13 -7.26 7.19 9.33
CA THR A 13 -7.55 8.35 10.20
C THR A 13 -6.39 8.69 11.13
N GLY A 14 -5.42 7.78 11.30
CA GLY A 14 -4.21 7.91 12.12
C GLY A 14 -3.39 6.64 12.10
N LEU A 15 -2.49 6.45 13.06
CA LEU A 15 -1.50 5.36 13.04
C LEU A 15 -1.75 4.24 14.07
N ASP A 16 -2.76 4.36 14.93
CA ASP A 16 -3.10 3.37 15.95
C ASP A 16 -4.30 2.51 15.50
N PRO A 17 -4.11 1.28 15.01
CA PRO A 17 -5.19 0.45 14.50
C PRO A 17 -6.27 0.11 15.55
N GLU A 18 -5.99 0.30 16.85
CA GLU A 18 -6.99 0.07 17.90
C GLU A 18 -7.99 1.22 18.04
N LYS A 19 -7.68 2.40 17.50
CA LYS A 19 -8.50 3.61 17.59
C LYS A 19 -8.93 4.15 16.24
N GLU A 20 -8.11 3.88 15.22
CA GLU A 20 -8.19 4.49 13.93
C GLU A 20 -8.75 3.51 12.88
N VAL A 21 -9.24 4.02 11.77
CA VAL A 21 -9.87 3.23 10.72
C VAL A 21 -9.21 3.44 9.37
N ILE A 22 -9.46 2.51 8.43
CA ILE A 22 -9.00 2.59 7.05
C ILE A 22 -9.99 3.45 6.26
N LEU A 23 -9.52 4.54 5.64
CA LEU A 23 -10.32 5.43 4.80
C LEU A 23 -10.29 5.07 3.31
N GLU A 24 -9.16 4.56 2.84
CA GLU A 24 -8.98 4.14 1.44
C GLU A 24 -8.03 2.95 1.39
N ILE A 25 -8.29 2.04 0.47
CA ILE A 25 -7.38 0.95 0.10
C ILE A 25 -7.18 0.97 -1.41
N ALA A 26 -5.92 0.96 -1.84
CA ALA A 26 -5.55 0.79 -3.23
C ALA A 26 -4.69 -0.46 -3.41
N THR A 27 -4.80 -1.10 -4.58
CA THR A 27 -4.09 -2.35 -4.87
C THR A 27 -3.58 -2.37 -6.30
N ILE A 28 -2.36 -2.83 -6.50
CA ILE A 28 -1.85 -3.21 -7.83
C ILE A 28 -1.13 -4.55 -7.75
N VAL A 29 -0.98 -5.19 -8.90
CA VAL A 29 -0.21 -6.42 -9.07
C VAL A 29 0.94 -6.17 -10.02
N THR A 30 2.15 -6.53 -9.62
CA THR A 30 3.32 -6.58 -10.52
C THR A 30 3.86 -7.99 -10.62
N ASP A 31 4.65 -8.24 -11.65
CA ASP A 31 5.50 -9.42 -11.71
C ASP A 31 6.76 -9.24 -10.82
N ASP A 32 7.64 -10.25 -10.81
CA ASP A 32 8.91 -10.24 -10.09
C ASP A 32 9.96 -9.26 -10.69
N ARG A 33 9.69 -8.73 -11.89
CA ARG A 33 10.49 -7.67 -12.53
C ARG A 33 9.97 -6.27 -12.21
N LEU A 34 8.90 -6.18 -11.39
CA LEU A 34 8.19 -4.96 -11.03
C LEU A 34 7.39 -4.34 -12.20
N GLU A 35 7.13 -5.11 -13.28
CA GLU A 35 6.27 -4.64 -14.34
C GLU A 35 4.79 -4.80 -13.95
N LEU A 36 3.98 -3.79 -14.26
CA LEU A 36 2.57 -3.77 -13.93
C LEU A 36 1.83 -4.90 -14.66
N VAL A 37 1.22 -5.80 -13.91
CA VAL A 37 0.36 -6.87 -14.42
C VAL A 37 -1.10 -6.43 -14.43
N ALA A 38 -1.55 -5.82 -13.34
CA ALA A 38 -2.91 -5.33 -13.22
C ALA A 38 -3.02 -4.18 -12.21
N GLU A 39 -3.92 -3.25 -12.50
CA GLU A 39 -4.37 -2.23 -11.57
C GLU A 39 -5.69 -2.71 -10.96
N GLY A 40 -5.74 -2.78 -9.64
CA GLY A 40 -6.87 -3.28 -8.89
C GLY A 40 -7.81 -2.19 -8.39
N PRO A 41 -8.71 -2.55 -7.48
CA PRO A 41 -9.61 -1.58 -6.91
C PRO A 41 -8.85 -0.49 -6.13
N ASN A 42 -9.38 0.73 -6.21
CA ASN A 42 -9.06 1.86 -5.36
C ASN A 42 -10.35 2.30 -4.69
N ILE A 43 -10.54 1.92 -3.42
CA ILE A 43 -11.82 1.99 -2.74
C ILE A 43 -11.71 2.90 -1.53
N SER A 44 -12.51 3.99 -1.53
CA SER A 44 -12.73 4.80 -0.35
C SER A 44 -13.87 4.20 0.48
N ILE A 45 -13.71 4.16 1.80
CA ILE A 45 -14.63 3.50 2.73
C ILE A 45 -15.44 4.56 3.47
N ASN A 46 -16.75 4.41 3.47
CA ASN A 46 -17.65 5.33 4.15
C ASN A 46 -17.66 5.13 5.66
N TYR A 47 -17.63 6.23 6.40
CA TYR A 47 -17.79 6.27 7.85
C TYR A 47 -18.69 7.42 8.29
N PRO A 48 -19.39 7.27 9.43
CA PRO A 48 -20.11 8.38 10.06
C PRO A 48 -19.18 9.56 10.37
N GLU A 49 -19.72 10.76 10.29
CA GLU A 49 -18.98 12.01 10.54
C GLU A 49 -18.27 12.03 11.91
N GLU A 50 -18.87 11.39 12.93
CA GLU A 50 -18.30 11.29 14.26
C GLU A 50 -16.93 10.60 14.26
N ILE A 51 -16.75 9.59 13.39
CA ILE A 51 -15.46 8.89 13.23
C ILE A 51 -14.45 9.81 12.53
N LEU A 52 -14.88 10.50 11.47
CA LEU A 52 -14.00 11.41 10.73
C LEU A 52 -13.54 12.60 11.57
N GLN A 53 -14.35 13.03 12.54
CA GLN A 53 -13.99 14.10 13.46
C GLN A 53 -12.92 13.72 14.48
N THR A 54 -12.67 12.45 14.74
CA THR A 54 -11.60 12.00 15.67
C THR A 54 -10.20 12.20 15.12
N MET A 55 -10.04 12.36 13.81
CA MET A 55 -8.74 12.61 13.19
C MET A 55 -8.04 13.83 13.76
N ASP A 56 -6.72 13.77 13.84
CA ASP A 56 -5.91 14.96 14.14
C ASP A 56 -5.95 15.99 12.99
N GLU A 57 -5.53 17.22 13.28
CA GLU A 57 -5.59 18.33 12.31
C GLU A 57 -4.68 18.11 11.08
N TRP A 58 -3.58 17.36 11.25
CA TRP A 58 -2.69 17.04 10.14
C TRP A 58 -3.40 16.13 9.13
N ASN A 59 -3.97 15.00 9.62
CA ASN A 59 -4.72 14.05 8.79
C ASN A 59 -5.93 14.72 8.14
N LYS A 60 -6.74 15.49 8.89
CA LYS A 60 -7.88 16.25 8.33
C LYS A 60 -7.46 17.15 7.17
N THR A 61 -6.37 17.90 7.36
CA THR A 61 -5.89 18.85 6.35
C THR A 61 -5.41 18.12 5.09
N HIS A 62 -4.66 17.03 5.23
CA HIS A 62 -4.10 16.28 4.11
C HIS A 62 -5.20 15.52 3.35
N HIS A 63 -6.08 14.83 4.05
CA HIS A 63 -7.19 14.10 3.42
C HIS A 63 -8.22 15.03 2.76
N LYS A 64 -8.40 16.24 3.28
CA LYS A 64 -9.20 17.27 2.62
C LYS A 64 -8.52 17.77 1.36
N ALA A 65 -7.24 18.07 1.41
CA ALA A 65 -6.46 18.58 0.27
C ALA A 65 -6.38 17.57 -0.88
N SER A 66 -6.27 16.27 -0.58
CA SER A 66 -6.28 15.18 -1.58
C SER A 66 -7.69 14.83 -2.11
N GLY A 67 -8.75 15.43 -1.56
CA GLY A 67 -10.14 15.11 -1.89
C GLY A 67 -10.61 13.75 -1.33
N LEU A 68 -9.82 13.09 -0.47
CA LEU A 68 -10.18 11.80 0.10
C LEU A 68 -11.45 11.89 0.94
N LEU A 69 -11.62 12.94 1.76
CA LEU A 69 -12.81 13.09 2.60
C LEU A 69 -14.11 13.19 1.78
N GLU A 70 -14.06 13.81 0.60
CA GLU A 70 -15.21 13.86 -0.30
C GLU A 70 -15.53 12.47 -0.85
N ARG A 71 -14.50 11.69 -1.26
CA ARG A 71 -14.67 10.32 -1.74
C ARG A 71 -15.22 9.40 -0.64
N VAL A 72 -14.72 9.52 0.59
CA VAL A 72 -15.19 8.78 1.77
C VAL A 72 -16.67 9.08 2.03
N ASN A 73 -17.07 10.36 2.05
CA ASN A 73 -18.44 10.78 2.31
C ASN A 73 -19.44 10.33 1.22
N THR A 74 -18.99 10.20 -0.02
CA THR A 74 -19.84 9.79 -1.16
C THR A 74 -19.77 8.30 -1.46
N SER A 75 -18.88 7.57 -0.81
CA SER A 75 -18.70 6.13 -1.01
C SER A 75 -19.91 5.34 -0.48
N SER A 76 -20.23 4.26 -1.18
CA SER A 76 -21.19 3.24 -0.73
C SER A 76 -20.50 2.01 -0.11
N TYR A 77 -19.18 1.99 -0.02
CA TYR A 77 -18.42 0.87 0.52
C TYR A 77 -18.27 1.00 2.03
N ASP A 78 -18.53 -0.09 2.73
CA ASP A 78 -18.02 -0.32 4.08
C ASP A 78 -16.68 -1.08 4.03
N CYS A 79 -16.03 -1.24 5.17
CA CYS A 79 -14.72 -1.89 5.28
C CYS A 79 -14.77 -3.36 4.80
N ARG A 80 -15.84 -4.08 5.08
CA ARG A 80 -16.01 -5.47 4.69
C ARG A 80 -16.21 -5.64 3.18
N MET A 81 -16.94 -4.73 2.55
CA MET A 81 -17.12 -4.72 1.11
C MET A 81 -15.79 -4.45 0.39
N ALA A 82 -15.01 -3.49 0.91
CA ALA A 82 -13.68 -3.17 0.38
C ALA A 82 -12.70 -4.36 0.53
N GLU A 83 -12.69 -5.01 1.69
CA GLU A 83 -11.92 -6.23 1.93
C GLU A 83 -12.26 -7.33 0.90
N LYS A 84 -13.55 -7.62 0.75
CA LYS A 84 -14.04 -8.65 -0.15
C LYS A 84 -13.65 -8.39 -1.60
N GLU A 85 -13.87 -7.17 -2.09
CA GLU A 85 -13.56 -6.80 -3.47
C GLU A 85 -12.05 -6.87 -3.75
N THR A 86 -11.23 -6.40 -2.80
CA THR A 86 -9.79 -6.50 -2.89
C THR A 86 -9.33 -7.96 -2.92
N LEU A 87 -9.88 -8.79 -2.04
CA LEU A 87 -9.56 -10.23 -1.98
C LEU A 87 -9.98 -10.96 -3.27
N GLU A 88 -11.17 -10.67 -3.80
CA GLU A 88 -11.65 -11.22 -5.07
C GLU A 88 -10.74 -10.79 -6.24
N PHE A 89 -10.21 -9.58 -6.21
CA PHE A 89 -9.27 -9.12 -7.22
C PHE A 89 -7.95 -9.88 -7.16
N ILE A 90 -7.27 -9.91 -6.00
CA ILE A 90 -5.93 -10.52 -5.89
C ILE A 90 -5.95 -12.03 -6.09
N SER A 91 -7.05 -12.70 -5.74
CA SER A 91 -7.22 -14.16 -5.93
C SER A 91 -7.23 -14.61 -7.40
N LYS A 92 -7.36 -13.68 -8.34
CA LYS A 92 -7.23 -13.96 -9.79
C LYS A 92 -5.76 -14.15 -10.22
N TYR A 93 -4.81 -13.67 -9.41
CA TYR A 93 -3.39 -13.62 -9.77
C TYR A 93 -2.51 -14.53 -8.93
N CYS A 94 -2.97 -14.93 -7.74
CA CYS A 94 -2.20 -15.75 -6.80
C CYS A 94 -3.13 -16.55 -5.89
N LYS A 95 -2.57 -17.56 -5.21
CA LYS A 95 -3.30 -18.38 -4.24
C LYS A 95 -2.97 -17.90 -2.83
N LYS A 96 -3.87 -18.21 -1.90
CA LYS A 96 -3.68 -17.93 -0.47
C LYS A 96 -2.33 -18.47 0.03
N GLY A 97 -1.62 -17.64 0.78
CA GLY A 97 -0.31 -17.94 1.36
C GLY A 97 0.88 -17.76 0.41
N GLU A 98 0.66 -17.48 -0.88
CA GLU A 98 1.74 -17.29 -1.86
C GLU A 98 2.22 -15.82 -1.95
N PRO A 99 1.32 -14.80 -2.09
CA PRO A 99 1.75 -13.46 -2.41
C PRO A 99 2.40 -12.76 -1.21
N LEU A 100 3.42 -11.98 -1.49
CA LEU A 100 4.00 -11.06 -0.53
C LEU A 100 3.23 -9.74 -0.57
N LEU A 101 2.99 -9.17 0.61
CA LEU A 101 2.48 -7.81 0.76
C LEU A 101 3.64 -6.83 0.56
N CYS A 102 3.50 -5.90 -0.39
CA CYS A 102 4.53 -4.96 -0.79
C CYS A 102 4.06 -3.52 -0.62
N GLY A 103 4.98 -2.61 -0.25
CA GLY A 103 4.71 -1.17 -0.12
C GLY A 103 5.83 -0.43 0.58
N ASN A 104 5.60 0.85 0.90
CA ASN A 104 6.48 1.66 1.74
C ASN A 104 5.97 1.66 3.18
N SER A 105 6.82 1.28 4.14
CA SER A 105 6.43 1.10 5.55
C SER A 105 5.21 0.19 5.73
N VAL A 106 5.06 -0.75 4.83
CA VAL A 106 3.88 -1.61 4.65
C VAL A 106 3.57 -2.49 5.88
N TRP A 107 4.52 -2.59 6.81
CA TRP A 107 4.28 -3.18 8.12
C TRP A 107 3.18 -2.45 8.89
N GLN A 108 3.03 -1.14 8.67
CA GLN A 108 1.98 -0.33 9.29
C GLN A 108 0.62 -0.65 8.67
N ASP A 109 0.55 -0.71 7.33
CA ASP A 109 -0.66 -1.14 6.61
C ASP A 109 -1.09 -2.54 7.07
N ARG A 110 -0.14 -3.46 7.21
CA ARG A 110 -0.41 -4.81 7.68
C ARG A 110 -1.07 -4.86 9.05
N ARG A 111 -0.70 -3.97 9.99
CA ARG A 111 -1.36 -3.89 11.30
C ARG A 111 -2.83 -3.51 11.18
N PHE A 112 -3.16 -2.60 10.26
CA PHE A 112 -4.55 -2.24 9.97
C PHE A 112 -5.30 -3.37 9.27
N LEU A 113 -4.67 -4.06 8.32
CA LEU A 113 -5.29 -5.25 7.69
C LEU A 113 -5.59 -6.33 8.73
N ILE A 114 -4.67 -6.66 9.62
CA ILE A 114 -4.90 -7.63 10.72
C ILE A 114 -6.15 -7.26 11.53
N LYS A 115 -6.35 -5.99 11.82
CA LYS A 115 -7.45 -5.53 12.66
C LYS A 115 -8.77 -5.41 11.94
N HIS A 116 -8.75 -4.83 10.73
CA HIS A 116 -9.94 -4.38 10.03
C HIS A 116 -10.31 -5.21 8.79
N MET A 117 -9.34 -5.95 8.22
CA MET A 117 -9.50 -6.77 7.01
C MET A 117 -8.79 -8.13 7.18
N PRO A 118 -9.18 -8.93 8.19
CA PRO A 118 -8.46 -10.16 8.54
C PRO A 118 -8.48 -11.23 7.44
N ASP A 119 -9.56 -11.34 6.65
CA ASP A 119 -9.65 -12.31 5.55
C ASP A 119 -8.65 -11.97 4.43
N LEU A 120 -8.46 -10.67 4.17
CA LEU A 120 -7.47 -10.17 3.21
C LEU A 120 -6.05 -10.38 3.75
N GLU A 121 -5.79 -10.07 5.02
CA GLU A 121 -4.47 -10.26 5.62
C GLU A 121 -4.05 -11.72 5.63
N GLU A 122 -4.94 -12.63 5.99
CA GLU A 122 -4.71 -14.08 6.03
C GLU A 122 -4.41 -14.68 4.66
N PHE A 123 -4.73 -13.96 3.59
CA PHE A 123 -4.43 -14.38 2.22
C PHE A 123 -2.94 -14.23 1.88
N PHE A 124 -2.23 -13.30 2.54
CA PHE A 124 -0.82 -13.05 2.29
C PHE A 124 0.10 -14.05 2.99
N HIS A 125 1.29 -14.21 2.42
CA HIS A 125 2.41 -14.81 3.13
C HIS A 125 2.83 -13.91 4.31
N TYR A 126 3.40 -14.50 5.38
CA TYR A 126 3.81 -13.71 6.55
C TYR A 126 4.97 -12.73 6.27
N ARG A 127 5.76 -12.97 5.23
CA ARG A 127 6.84 -12.06 4.79
C ARG A 127 6.30 -10.91 3.98
N ILE A 128 7.01 -9.78 4.04
CA ILE A 128 6.67 -8.55 3.30
C ILE A 128 7.86 -8.10 2.45
N ILE A 129 7.59 -7.26 1.45
CA ILE A 129 8.61 -6.44 0.78
C ILE A 129 8.35 -4.99 1.17
N ASP A 130 9.16 -4.50 2.10
CA ASP A 130 9.08 -3.11 2.57
C ASP A 130 10.17 -2.26 1.93
N VAL A 131 9.77 -1.38 1.00
CA VAL A 131 10.68 -0.51 0.24
C VAL A 131 11.37 0.49 1.18
N SER A 132 10.72 0.91 2.27
CA SER A 132 11.32 1.81 3.26
C SER A 132 12.53 1.19 3.94
N SER A 133 12.53 -0.12 4.16
CA SER A 133 13.71 -0.82 4.71
C SER A 133 14.91 -0.75 3.76
N ILE A 134 14.67 -0.95 2.47
CA ILE A 134 15.73 -0.82 1.44
C ILE A 134 16.24 0.62 1.39
N LYS A 135 15.34 1.60 1.36
CA LYS A 135 15.66 3.02 1.40
C LYS A 135 16.58 3.39 2.57
N GLU A 136 16.27 2.90 3.77
CA GLU A 136 17.05 3.17 4.95
C GLU A 136 18.46 2.54 4.91
N LEU A 137 18.62 1.37 4.29
CA LEU A 137 19.91 0.76 4.05
C LEU A 137 20.71 1.53 2.99
N VAL A 138 20.07 1.91 1.89
CA VAL A 138 20.70 2.69 0.82
C VAL A 138 21.23 4.03 1.35
N LYS A 139 20.45 4.77 2.15
CA LYS A 139 20.92 6.02 2.77
C LYS A 139 22.20 5.83 3.60
N ARG A 140 22.35 4.70 4.26
CA ARG A 140 23.50 4.42 5.12
C ARG A 140 24.72 3.92 4.37
N TRP A 141 24.50 3.07 3.36
CA TRP A 141 25.58 2.38 2.66
C TRP A 141 26.03 3.10 1.39
N TYR A 142 25.15 3.91 0.80
CA TYR A 142 25.38 4.67 -0.42
C TYR A 142 25.03 6.16 -0.23
N PRO A 143 25.72 6.87 0.70
CA PRO A 143 25.33 8.24 1.06
C PRO A 143 25.46 9.25 -0.09
N SER A 144 26.22 8.92 -1.13
CA SER A 144 26.39 9.74 -2.33
C SER A 144 25.33 9.48 -3.40
N LEU A 145 24.48 8.45 -3.24
CA LEU A 145 23.41 8.20 -4.19
C LEU A 145 22.27 9.21 -3.98
N PRO A 146 21.83 9.92 -5.03
CA PRO A 146 20.68 10.80 -4.92
C PRO A 146 19.45 10.05 -4.39
N SER A 147 18.70 10.71 -3.51
CA SER A 147 17.43 10.16 -3.06
C SER A 147 16.43 10.05 -4.21
N TYR A 148 15.60 9.01 -4.18
CA TYR A 148 14.45 8.95 -5.09
C TYR A 148 13.46 10.07 -4.73
N GLU A 149 13.13 10.91 -5.71
CA GLU A 149 12.19 12.02 -5.52
C GLU A 149 10.76 11.55 -5.77
N LYS A 150 9.95 11.55 -4.71
CA LYS A 150 8.50 11.30 -4.80
C LYS A 150 7.76 12.57 -5.13
N LYS A 151 6.70 12.46 -5.93
CA LYS A 151 5.82 13.58 -6.25
C LYS A 151 4.86 13.92 -5.12
N GLY A 152 4.62 12.96 -4.20
CA GLY A 152 3.87 13.16 -2.95
C GLY A 152 2.41 13.55 -3.17
N ALA A 153 1.69 12.83 -4.02
CA ALA A 153 0.29 13.15 -4.33
C ALA A 153 -0.68 12.83 -3.19
N HIS A 154 -0.26 12.04 -2.18
CA HIS A 154 -1.09 11.54 -1.06
C HIS A 154 -2.43 10.96 -1.55
N LEU A 155 -2.33 10.12 -2.55
CA LEU A 155 -3.40 9.33 -3.13
C LEU A 155 -2.91 7.88 -3.17
N ALA A 156 -3.58 6.97 -2.48
CA ALA A 156 -3.11 5.60 -2.28
C ALA A 156 -2.63 4.91 -3.58
N LEU A 157 -3.38 5.02 -4.67
CA LEU A 157 -2.97 4.44 -5.95
C LEU A 157 -1.71 5.10 -6.55
N SER A 158 -1.54 6.41 -6.39
CA SER A 158 -0.34 7.12 -6.83
C SER A 158 0.87 6.71 -6.01
N ASP A 159 0.69 6.60 -4.70
CA ASP A 159 1.75 6.27 -3.75
C ASP A 159 2.24 4.83 -3.93
N ILE A 160 1.35 3.88 -4.29
CA ILE A 160 1.77 2.53 -4.71
C ILE A 160 2.65 2.59 -5.96
N LYS A 161 2.26 3.32 -7.00
CA LYS A 161 3.03 3.44 -8.25
C LYS A 161 4.40 4.08 -7.99
N GLU A 162 4.46 5.05 -7.10
CA GLU A 162 5.72 5.63 -6.64
C GLU A 162 6.57 4.63 -5.86
N SER A 163 5.95 3.79 -5.01
CA SER A 163 6.65 2.74 -4.26
C SER A 163 7.29 1.69 -5.18
N VAL A 164 6.58 1.27 -6.23
CA VAL A 164 7.13 0.38 -7.27
C VAL A 164 8.30 1.05 -7.99
N SER A 165 8.14 2.32 -8.38
CA SER A 165 9.17 3.08 -9.08
C SER A 165 10.41 3.32 -8.20
N GLU A 166 10.21 3.58 -6.92
CA GLU A 166 11.28 3.71 -5.93
C GLU A 166 12.06 2.40 -5.79
N LEU A 167 11.37 1.24 -5.74
CA LEU A 167 12.04 -0.06 -5.69
C LEU A 167 12.79 -0.36 -6.99
N LYS A 168 12.23 -0.02 -8.18
CA LYS A 168 12.93 -0.11 -9.48
C LYS A 168 14.22 0.70 -9.45
N TYR A 169 14.16 1.94 -8.95
CA TYR A 169 15.32 2.80 -8.82
C TYR A 169 16.42 2.17 -7.97
N TYR A 170 16.09 1.64 -6.79
CA TYR A 170 17.09 0.96 -5.95
C TYR A 170 17.63 -0.31 -6.61
N ARG A 171 16.78 -1.10 -7.26
CA ARG A 171 17.22 -2.30 -8.00
C ARG A 171 18.28 -1.96 -9.06
N GLU A 172 18.08 -0.87 -9.78
CA GLU A 172 19.03 -0.45 -10.85
C GLU A 172 20.32 0.17 -10.31
N LYS A 173 20.26 0.84 -9.16
CA LYS A 173 21.39 1.64 -8.67
C LYS A 173 22.28 0.91 -7.68
N VAL A 174 21.73 -0.05 -6.92
CA VAL A 174 22.47 -0.65 -5.79
C VAL A 174 22.52 -2.18 -5.80
N PHE A 175 21.60 -2.85 -6.48
CA PHE A 175 21.65 -4.30 -6.57
C PHE A 175 22.55 -4.72 -7.74
N LEU A 176 23.34 -5.76 -7.51
CA LEU A 176 24.11 -6.36 -8.59
C LEU A 176 23.17 -6.95 -9.66
N PRO A 177 23.54 -6.89 -10.94
CA PRO A 177 22.76 -7.57 -11.98
C PRO A 177 22.67 -9.07 -11.65
N PRO A 178 21.55 -9.74 -12.04
CA PRO A 178 21.45 -11.17 -11.87
C PRO A 178 22.64 -11.86 -12.50
N PHE A 179 23.18 -12.89 -11.82
CA PHE A 179 24.19 -13.74 -12.43
C PHE A 179 23.60 -14.33 -13.71
N THR A 180 24.22 -14.06 -14.85
CA THR A 180 23.92 -14.78 -16.09
C THR A 180 24.73 -16.08 -16.02
N ASP A 181 24.04 -17.20 -15.93
CA ASP A 181 24.65 -18.53 -16.10
C ASP A 181 25.17 -18.68 -17.53
#